data_7efa2e562f874755bab3653145974bf7
#
_entry.id   7efa2e562f874755bab3653145974bf7
#
_cell.length_a   1.000
_cell.length_b   1.000
_cell.length_c   1.000
_cell.angle_alpha   90.00
_cell.angle_beta   90.00
_cell.angle_gamma   90.00
#
_symmetry.space_group_name_H-M   'P 1'
#
loop_
_entity.id
_entity.type
_entity.pdbx_description
1 polymer ?
#
loop_
_entity_poly.entity_id
_entity_poly.type
_entity_poly.pdbx_seq_one_letter_code
_entity_poly.pdbx_strand_id
1 'polypeptide(L)'
;MGWKALKITADTNVLLRSVLQDHPSQGPLATKTLHNAELVAIPLSVLCEYVWVLRRTYKEPASAVADSIERLVLSHNITVNKPAVEAGLATLRAGGDFADGVVAHEGQWLGAETFLTFDTKAVALLNSQGIQAMLLS
;
A
#
# COMPACT_ATOMS: atom_id res chain seq x y z
N MET A 1 20.05 -16.01 18.02
CA MET A 1 19.60 -15.97 16.62
C MET A 1 19.31 -14.55 16.22
N GLY A 2 19.90 -14.08 15.15
CA GLY A 2 19.68 -12.73 14.68
C GLY A 2 18.52 -12.63 13.68
N TRP A 3 17.75 -11.58 13.78
CA TRP A 3 16.70 -11.26 12.81
C TRP A 3 17.26 -11.06 11.40
N LYS A 4 18.56 -10.73 11.29
CA LYS A 4 19.25 -10.49 10.01
C LYS A 4 19.21 -11.69 9.07
N ALA A 5 19.10 -12.93 9.62
CA ALA A 5 19.05 -14.14 8.83
C ALA A 5 17.65 -14.46 8.32
N LEU A 6 16.63 -13.71 8.75
CA LEU A 6 15.24 -14.03 8.42
C LEU A 6 14.75 -13.29 7.19
N LYS A 7 14.01 -14.04 6.38
CA LYS A 7 13.20 -13.49 5.29
C LYS A 7 11.76 -13.59 5.77
N ILE A 8 11.11 -12.45 5.95
CA ILE A 8 9.82 -12.39 6.63
C ILE A 8 8.76 -11.74 5.75
N THR A 9 7.51 -12.05 6.05
CA THR A 9 6.35 -11.33 5.52
C THR A 9 5.83 -10.46 6.65
N ALA A 10 5.69 -9.17 6.39
CA ALA A 10 5.12 -8.26 7.37
C ALA A 10 3.60 -8.24 7.24
N ASP A 11 2.88 -8.35 8.36
CA ASP A 11 1.45 -8.10 8.33
C ASP A 11 1.16 -6.63 8.59
N THR A 12 -0.10 -6.25 8.45
CA THR A 12 -0.52 -4.87 8.56
C THR A 12 -0.18 -4.24 9.90
N ASN A 13 -0.39 -4.97 11.00
CA ASN A 13 -0.14 -4.41 12.32
C ASN A 13 1.34 -4.15 12.59
N VAL A 14 2.22 -4.98 12.04
CA VAL A 14 3.66 -4.74 12.17
C VAL A 14 4.04 -3.41 11.51
N LEU A 15 3.53 -3.16 10.31
CA LEU A 15 3.77 -1.89 9.62
C LEU A 15 3.18 -0.71 10.38
N LEU A 16 1.94 -0.84 10.84
CA LEU A 16 1.27 0.24 11.56
C LEU A 16 2.01 0.58 12.86
N ARG A 17 2.43 -0.41 13.61
CA ARG A 17 3.19 -0.17 14.84
C ARG A 17 4.51 0.54 14.57
N SER A 18 5.18 0.18 13.49
CA SER A 18 6.48 0.82 13.16
C SER A 18 6.30 2.28 12.74
N VAL A 19 5.21 2.61 12.10
CA VAL A 19 4.97 3.98 11.58
C VAL A 19 4.36 4.88 12.63
N LEU A 20 3.35 4.41 13.35
CA LEU A 20 2.59 5.22 14.31
C LEU A 20 3.36 5.50 15.59
N GLN A 21 4.18 4.54 16.03
CA GLN A 21 4.97 4.68 17.28
C GLN A 21 4.10 5.05 18.48
N ASP A 22 2.85 4.61 18.49
CA ASP A 22 1.88 4.89 19.55
C ASP A 22 1.82 3.79 20.61
N HIS A 23 2.57 2.70 20.41
CA HIS A 23 2.65 1.59 21.36
C HIS A 23 4.06 1.53 21.93
N PRO A 24 4.23 1.66 23.26
CA PRO A 24 5.57 1.84 23.84
C PRO A 24 6.51 0.64 23.68
N SER A 25 5.99 -0.58 23.55
CA SER A 25 6.83 -1.76 23.36
C SER A 25 6.78 -2.31 21.95
N GLN A 26 5.60 -2.37 21.31
CA GLN A 26 5.46 -2.95 19.97
C GLN A 26 6.00 -2.05 18.88
N GLY A 27 5.93 -0.73 19.04
CA GLY A 27 6.47 0.21 18.06
C GLY A 27 7.97 0.06 17.83
N PRO A 28 8.78 0.18 18.89
CA PRO A 28 10.23 -0.02 18.75
C PRO A 28 10.61 -1.43 18.32
N LEU A 29 9.89 -2.45 18.80
CA LEU A 29 10.15 -3.83 18.39
C LEU A 29 9.87 -4.04 16.91
N ALA A 30 8.75 -3.53 16.41
CA ALA A 30 8.41 -3.63 14.98
C ALA A 30 9.47 -2.95 14.12
N THR A 31 9.86 -1.73 14.47
CA THR A 31 10.87 -0.98 13.73
C THR A 31 12.19 -1.73 13.67
N LYS A 32 12.65 -2.24 14.82
CA LYS A 32 13.90 -2.97 14.91
C LYS A 32 13.86 -4.26 14.10
N THR A 33 12.75 -5.00 14.19
CA THR A 33 12.60 -6.26 13.47
C THR A 33 12.61 -6.06 11.96
N LEU A 34 11.86 -5.06 11.47
CA LEU A 34 11.84 -4.74 10.05
C LEU A 34 13.21 -4.30 9.55
N HIS A 35 13.90 -3.48 10.33
CA HIS A 35 15.22 -2.97 9.95
C HIS A 35 16.27 -4.10 9.87
N ASN A 36 16.21 -5.06 10.78
CA ASN A 36 17.22 -6.10 10.90
C ASN A 36 16.96 -7.35 10.06
N ALA A 37 15.78 -7.52 9.49
CA ALA A 37 15.47 -8.67 8.64
C ALA A 37 16.32 -8.65 7.36
N GLU A 38 16.67 -9.82 6.86
CA GLU A 38 17.37 -9.93 5.57
C GLU A 38 16.46 -9.44 4.44
N LEU A 39 15.19 -9.84 4.47
CA LEU A 39 14.21 -9.46 3.47
C LEU A 39 12.83 -9.36 4.14
N VAL A 40 12.12 -8.30 3.82
CA VAL A 40 10.73 -8.10 4.28
C VAL A 40 9.83 -8.05 3.05
N ALA A 41 9.01 -9.08 2.87
CA ALA A 41 8.01 -9.09 1.82
C ALA A 41 6.74 -8.41 2.34
N ILE A 42 6.19 -7.49 1.54
CA ILE A 42 4.94 -6.82 1.89
C ILE A 42 3.93 -7.07 0.78
N PRO A 43 2.96 -7.96 1.00
CA PRO A 43 1.91 -8.23 0.01
C PRO A 43 1.04 -7.00 -0.26
N LEU A 44 0.47 -6.93 -1.45
CA LEU A 44 -0.41 -5.81 -1.83
C LEU A 44 -1.63 -5.71 -0.92
N SER A 45 -2.19 -6.84 -0.50
CA SER A 45 -3.31 -6.85 0.44
C SER A 45 -2.97 -6.15 1.75
N VAL A 46 -1.74 -6.33 2.22
CA VAL A 46 -1.26 -5.67 3.45
C VAL A 46 -1.16 -4.15 3.23
N LEU A 47 -0.60 -3.72 2.10
CA LEU A 47 -0.50 -2.29 1.81
C LEU A 47 -1.87 -1.63 1.65
N CYS A 48 -2.82 -2.31 1.02
CA CYS A 48 -4.18 -1.78 0.89
C CYS A 48 -4.83 -1.59 2.26
N GLU A 49 -4.68 -2.56 3.15
CA GLU A 49 -5.22 -2.45 4.52
C GLU A 49 -4.50 -1.36 5.30
N TYR A 50 -3.19 -1.27 5.17
CA TYR A 50 -2.36 -0.23 5.80
C TYR A 50 -2.87 1.17 5.44
N VAL A 51 -3.08 1.42 4.14
CA VAL A 51 -3.60 2.71 3.68
C VAL A 51 -5.00 2.95 4.25
N TRP A 52 -5.86 1.95 4.19
CA TRP A 52 -7.24 2.06 4.67
C TRP A 52 -7.28 2.44 6.14
N VAL A 53 -6.48 1.78 6.98
CA VAL A 53 -6.43 2.05 8.41
C VAL A 53 -5.90 3.46 8.69
N LEU A 54 -4.81 3.86 8.05
CA LEU A 54 -4.24 5.21 8.26
C LEU A 54 -5.22 6.29 7.83
N ARG A 55 -5.90 6.09 6.70
CA ARG A 55 -6.85 7.09 6.19
C ARG A 55 -8.14 7.14 7.00
N ARG A 56 -8.71 5.98 7.32
CA ARG A 56 -10.03 5.89 7.97
C ARG A 56 -9.97 6.04 9.47
N THR A 57 -9.05 5.33 10.12
CA THR A 57 -8.97 5.28 11.58
C THR A 57 -8.16 6.44 12.13
N TYR A 58 -7.00 6.70 11.54
CA TYR A 58 -6.08 7.72 12.05
C TYR A 58 -6.21 9.07 11.36
N LYS A 59 -7.06 9.16 10.33
CA LYS A 59 -7.33 10.42 9.60
C LYS A 59 -6.07 11.06 9.02
N GLU A 60 -5.07 10.25 8.66
CA GLU A 60 -3.86 10.76 8.06
C GLU A 60 -4.13 11.29 6.64
N PRO A 61 -3.53 12.42 6.24
CA PRO A 61 -3.71 12.92 4.87
C PRO A 61 -3.14 11.96 3.84
N ALA A 62 -3.75 11.95 2.66
CA ALA A 62 -3.30 11.08 1.56
C ALA A 62 -1.82 11.26 1.24
N SER A 63 -1.34 12.51 1.22
CA SER A 63 0.07 12.78 0.92
C SER A 63 1.01 12.17 1.95
N ALA A 64 0.65 12.22 3.23
CA ALA A 64 1.47 11.64 4.30
C ALA A 64 1.52 10.12 4.18
N VAL A 65 0.38 9.49 3.87
CA VAL A 65 0.31 8.04 3.69
C VAL A 65 1.14 7.62 2.47
N ALA A 66 0.98 8.32 1.36
CA ALA A 66 1.76 8.05 0.14
C ALA A 66 3.25 8.19 0.39
N ASP A 67 3.67 9.25 1.09
CA ASP A 67 5.08 9.45 1.43
C ASP A 67 5.63 8.32 2.30
N SER A 68 4.83 7.82 3.24
CA SER A 68 5.25 6.70 4.09
C SER A 68 5.49 5.44 3.28
N ILE A 69 4.65 5.17 2.29
CA ILE A 69 4.83 4.01 1.41
C ILE A 69 6.07 4.18 0.54
N GLU A 70 6.31 5.38 0.01
CA GLU A 70 7.50 5.62 -0.81
C GLU A 70 8.78 5.41 0.00
N ARG A 71 8.83 5.88 1.24
CA ARG A 71 9.98 5.64 2.12
C ARG A 71 10.19 4.15 2.38
N LEU A 72 9.08 3.44 2.61
CA LEU A 72 9.12 2.00 2.86
C LEU A 72 9.72 1.26 1.66
N VAL A 73 9.24 1.58 0.45
CA VAL A 73 9.69 0.93 -0.79
C VAL A 73 11.16 1.22 -1.10
N LEU A 74 11.69 2.34 -0.63
CA LEU A 74 13.09 2.70 -0.84
C LEU A 74 14.05 1.94 0.08
N SER A 75 13.55 1.30 1.13
CA SER A 75 14.39 0.54 2.05
C SER A 75 14.96 -0.69 1.34
N HIS A 76 16.27 -0.93 1.54
CA HIS A 76 17.01 -1.95 0.79
C HIS A 76 16.52 -3.37 0.97
N ASN A 77 15.90 -3.68 2.11
CA ASN A 77 15.45 -5.02 2.44
C ASN A 77 13.94 -5.23 2.21
N ILE A 78 13.24 -4.23 1.71
CA ILE A 78 11.79 -4.31 1.46
C ILE A 78 11.55 -4.80 0.04
N THR A 79 10.68 -5.79 -0.11
CA THR A 79 10.27 -6.32 -1.41
C THR A 79 8.77 -6.18 -1.57
N VAL A 80 8.36 -5.52 -2.63
CA VAL A 80 6.94 -5.30 -2.98
C VAL A 80 6.76 -5.51 -4.48
N ASN A 81 5.52 -5.62 -4.89
CA ASN A 81 5.18 -5.53 -6.32
C ASN A 81 5.19 -4.06 -6.72
N LYS A 82 6.35 -3.57 -7.14
CA LYS A 82 6.55 -2.13 -7.41
C LYS A 82 5.57 -1.53 -8.42
N PRO A 83 5.34 -2.15 -9.60
CA PRO A 83 4.38 -1.57 -10.54
C PRO A 83 2.98 -1.39 -9.96
N ALA A 84 2.51 -2.36 -9.20
CA ALA A 84 1.18 -2.26 -8.57
C ALA A 84 1.15 -1.19 -7.49
N VAL A 85 2.22 -1.09 -6.69
CA VAL A 85 2.34 -0.04 -5.66
C VAL A 85 2.36 1.34 -6.31
N GLU A 86 3.10 1.51 -7.40
CA GLU A 86 3.13 2.78 -8.13
C GLU A 86 1.75 3.17 -8.66
N ALA A 87 1.00 2.19 -9.19
CA ALA A 87 -0.37 2.43 -9.63
C ALA A 87 -1.27 2.89 -8.47
N GLY A 88 -1.15 2.22 -7.32
CA GLY A 88 -1.90 2.61 -6.13
C GLY A 88 -1.53 4.00 -5.64
N LEU A 89 -0.23 4.33 -5.61
CA LEU A 89 0.26 5.65 -5.20
C LEU A 89 -0.24 6.76 -6.12
N ALA A 90 -0.22 6.53 -7.43
CA ALA A 90 -0.71 7.53 -8.38
C ALA A 90 -2.19 7.84 -8.12
N THR A 91 -3.00 6.82 -7.88
CA THR A 91 -4.42 6.99 -7.59
C THR A 91 -4.63 7.70 -6.26
N LEU A 92 -3.89 7.31 -5.22
CA LEU A 92 -3.98 7.95 -3.91
C LEU A 92 -3.60 9.43 -3.96
N ARG A 93 -2.52 9.78 -4.62
CA ARG A 93 -2.06 11.17 -4.75
C ARG A 93 -3.02 12.03 -5.56
N ALA A 94 -3.76 11.42 -6.48
CA ALA A 94 -4.76 12.13 -7.29
C ALA A 94 -6.10 12.29 -6.55
N GLY A 95 -6.20 11.83 -5.31
CA GLY A 95 -7.39 11.99 -4.48
C GLY A 95 -8.31 10.78 -4.46
N GLY A 96 -7.88 9.65 -5.02
CA GLY A 96 -8.65 8.40 -5.03
C GLY A 96 -8.20 7.41 -3.98
N ASP A 97 -8.64 6.18 -4.15
CA ASP A 97 -8.34 5.08 -3.25
C ASP A 97 -7.14 4.28 -3.76
N PHE A 98 -6.14 4.13 -2.91
CA PHE A 98 -4.94 3.32 -3.22
C PHE A 98 -5.34 1.92 -3.74
N ALA A 99 -6.30 1.28 -3.07
CA ALA A 99 -6.73 -0.07 -3.45
C ALA A 99 -7.30 -0.10 -4.87
N ASP A 100 -8.04 0.91 -5.29
CA ASP A 100 -8.58 0.96 -6.65
C ASP A 100 -7.46 0.96 -7.70
N GLY A 101 -6.41 1.72 -7.46
CA GLY A 101 -5.26 1.73 -8.37
C GLY A 101 -4.55 0.39 -8.43
N VAL A 102 -4.34 -0.24 -7.28
CA VAL A 102 -3.72 -1.56 -7.19
C VAL A 102 -4.57 -2.61 -7.90
N VAL A 103 -5.87 -2.63 -7.62
CA VAL A 103 -6.79 -3.64 -8.18
C VAL A 103 -6.90 -3.50 -9.69
N ALA A 104 -7.02 -2.27 -10.19
CA ALA A 104 -7.08 -2.03 -11.64
C ALA A 104 -5.79 -2.50 -12.33
N HIS A 105 -4.64 -2.24 -11.72
CA HIS A 105 -3.36 -2.71 -12.25
C HIS A 105 -3.26 -4.23 -12.27
N GLU A 106 -3.62 -4.87 -11.16
CA GLU A 106 -3.60 -6.33 -11.09
C GLU A 106 -4.58 -6.97 -12.07
N GLY A 107 -5.74 -6.35 -12.27
CA GLY A 107 -6.70 -6.81 -13.25
C GLY A 107 -6.12 -6.81 -14.66
N GLN A 108 -5.39 -5.77 -15.03
CA GLN A 108 -4.69 -5.69 -16.33
C GLN A 108 -3.65 -6.81 -16.46
N TRP A 109 -2.89 -7.05 -15.41
CA TRP A 109 -1.91 -8.14 -15.37
C TRP A 109 -2.55 -9.50 -15.63
N LEU A 110 -3.81 -9.68 -15.15
CA LEU A 110 -4.56 -10.91 -15.33
C LEU A 110 -5.26 -10.99 -16.70
N GLY A 111 -5.14 -9.96 -17.52
CA GLY A 111 -5.70 -9.93 -18.87
C GLY A 111 -6.95 -9.10 -19.06
N ALA A 112 -7.41 -8.41 -18.00
CA ALA A 112 -8.60 -7.56 -18.12
C ALA A 112 -8.24 -6.21 -18.77
N GLU A 113 -9.19 -5.62 -19.46
CA GLU A 113 -9.03 -4.32 -20.11
C GLU A 113 -9.80 -3.21 -19.41
N THR A 114 -10.84 -3.57 -18.66
CA THR A 114 -11.74 -2.58 -18.06
C THR A 114 -11.96 -2.85 -16.58
N PHE A 115 -11.81 -1.81 -15.78
CA PHE A 115 -12.13 -1.84 -14.36
C PHE A 115 -13.61 -1.48 -14.17
N LEU A 116 -14.39 -2.40 -13.61
CA LEU A 116 -15.81 -2.15 -13.35
C LEU A 116 -16.04 -1.76 -11.90
N THR A 117 -16.85 -0.74 -11.70
CA THR A 117 -17.14 -0.24 -10.35
C THR A 117 -18.49 0.45 -10.32
N PHE A 118 -19.07 0.54 -9.14
CA PHE A 118 -20.28 1.35 -8.92
C PHE A 118 -19.94 2.77 -8.48
N ASP A 119 -18.66 3.09 -8.29
CA ASP A 119 -18.19 4.37 -7.78
C ASP A 119 -17.90 5.35 -8.93
N THR A 120 -18.74 6.35 -9.08
CA THR A 120 -18.62 7.36 -10.14
C THR A 120 -17.30 8.13 -10.06
N LYS A 121 -16.86 8.45 -8.83
CA LYS A 121 -15.61 9.18 -8.62
C LYS A 121 -14.40 8.37 -9.04
N ALA A 122 -14.41 7.06 -8.74
CA ALA A 122 -13.34 6.15 -9.13
C ALA A 122 -13.23 6.08 -10.65
N VAL A 123 -14.37 5.98 -11.36
CA VAL A 123 -14.37 5.94 -12.84
C VAL A 123 -13.71 7.19 -13.41
N ALA A 124 -14.13 8.37 -12.96
CA ALA A 124 -13.59 9.63 -13.46
C ALA A 124 -12.08 9.71 -13.24
N LEU A 125 -11.64 9.35 -12.02
CA LEU A 125 -10.23 9.44 -11.65
C LEU A 125 -9.37 8.47 -12.44
N LEU A 126 -9.75 7.20 -12.50
CA LEU A 126 -8.98 6.18 -13.23
C LEU A 126 -8.92 6.50 -14.72
N ASN A 127 -10.03 6.93 -15.32
CA ASN A 127 -10.03 7.34 -16.72
C ASN A 127 -9.08 8.52 -16.95
N SER A 128 -9.01 9.47 -16.02
CA SER A 128 -8.09 10.60 -16.13
C SER A 128 -6.62 10.15 -16.07
N GLN A 129 -6.36 8.99 -15.50
CA GLN A 129 -5.03 8.40 -15.40
C GLN A 129 -4.71 7.47 -16.55
N GLY A 130 -5.58 7.39 -17.54
CA GLY A 130 -5.39 6.51 -18.71
C GLY A 130 -5.80 5.06 -18.45
N ILE A 131 -6.47 4.78 -17.35
CA ILE A 131 -6.97 3.45 -17.03
C ILE A 131 -8.44 3.38 -17.46
N GLN A 132 -8.77 2.38 -18.28
CA GLN A 132 -10.14 2.22 -18.72
C GLN A 132 -11.01 1.74 -17.58
N ALA A 133 -11.95 2.57 -17.16
CA ALA A 133 -12.89 2.26 -16.09
C ALA A 133 -14.31 2.53 -16.55
N MET A 134 -15.23 1.71 -16.07
CA MET A 134 -16.64 1.79 -16.46
C MET A 134 -17.52 1.69 -15.22
N LEU A 135 -18.52 2.58 -15.19
CA LEU A 135 -19.53 2.56 -14.14
C LEU A 135 -20.55 1.48 -14.44
N LEU A 136 -20.77 0.61 -13.49
CA LEU A 136 -21.83 -0.38 -13.59
C LEU A 136 -23.07 0.19 -12.91
N SER A 137 -24.11 0.38 -13.70
CA SER A 137 -25.34 0.99 -13.18
C SER A 137 -26.59 0.31 -13.72
#